data_1efaafc46cf6bd055f86973675ab4d80
#
_entry.id   1efaafc46cf6bd055f86973675ab4d80
#
_cell.length_a   1.000
_cell.length_b   1.000
_cell.length_c   1.000
_cell.angle_alpha   90.00
_cell.angle_beta   90.00
_cell.angle_gamma   90.00
#
_symmetry.space_group_name_H-M   'P 1'
#
loop_
_entity.id
_entity.type
_entity.pdbx_description
1 polymer ?
#
loop_
_entity_poly.entity_id
_entity_poly.type
_entity_poly.pdbx_seq_one_letter_code
_entity_poly.pdbx_strand_id
1 'polypeptide(L)'
;RELAVQVAEAMTDFSKHMRGVNVVALYGGQRYDVQLRALRQGPQIVVGTPGRLLDHLKRGTLDLSKLSGLVLDEADEMLRMGFIEDVETIMAQIPEGHQTALFSATMPEAIRRITRRFMKEPQEVRIQSSVTTRPDISQSYWTVWGMRKNEALVRFLEAEDFDAAIIFVRTKNATLEVAEALERSGYNSAALNGDKIGRASC
;
A
#
# COMPACT_ATOMS: atom_id res chain seq x y z
N ARG A 1 3.34 3.80 1.61
CA ARG A 1 4.46 4.05 2.52
C ARG A 1 4.69 2.83 3.41
N GLU A 2 3.71 2.41 4.17
CA GLU A 2 3.80 1.30 5.14
C GLU A 2 4.20 0.00 4.45
N LEU A 3 3.60 -0.32 3.31
CA LEU A 3 3.95 -1.50 2.51
C LEU A 3 5.41 -1.45 2.04
N ALA A 4 5.90 -0.30 1.57
CA ALA A 4 7.29 -0.18 1.14
C ALA A 4 8.29 -0.43 2.28
N VAL A 5 7.96 -0.02 3.50
CA VAL A 5 8.76 -0.31 4.70
C VAL A 5 8.73 -1.81 5.00
N GLN A 6 7.57 -2.43 5.04
CA GLN A 6 7.40 -3.87 5.30
C GLN A 6 8.16 -4.74 4.29
N VAL A 7 8.05 -4.40 2.99
CA VAL A 7 8.77 -5.12 1.94
C VAL A 7 10.29 -4.94 2.10
N ALA A 8 10.77 -3.73 2.40
CA ALA A 8 12.19 -3.48 2.63
C ALA A 8 12.73 -4.24 3.84
N GLU A 9 11.97 -4.32 4.93
CA GLU A 9 12.31 -5.11 6.12
C GLU A 9 12.38 -6.59 5.78
N ALA A 10 11.39 -7.15 5.08
CA ALA A 10 11.39 -8.54 4.64
C ALA A 10 12.59 -8.85 3.71
N MET A 11 12.91 -7.97 2.76
CA MET A 11 14.08 -8.12 1.90
C MET A 11 15.39 -8.06 2.68
N THR A 12 15.46 -7.23 3.71
CA THR A 12 16.62 -7.17 4.61
C THR A 12 16.78 -8.48 5.37
N ASP A 13 15.70 -9.05 5.89
CA ASP A 13 15.71 -10.33 6.59
C ASP A 13 16.12 -11.49 5.67
N PHE A 14 15.60 -11.53 4.45
CA PHE A 14 15.98 -12.54 3.46
C PHE A 14 17.45 -12.44 3.06
N SER A 15 17.99 -11.25 2.97
CA SER A 15 19.37 -10.99 2.54
C SER A 15 20.39 -10.97 3.68
N LYS A 16 20.00 -11.15 4.94
CA LYS A 16 20.90 -11.01 6.11
C LYS A 16 22.15 -11.89 6.08
N HIS A 17 22.09 -13.02 5.40
CA HIS A 17 23.24 -13.92 5.22
C HIS A 17 23.96 -13.75 3.87
N MET A 18 23.50 -12.80 3.04
CA MET A 18 24.13 -12.50 1.75
C MET A 18 25.12 -11.35 1.90
N ARG A 19 26.41 -11.63 1.67
CA ARG A 19 27.44 -10.59 1.75
C ARG A 19 27.29 -9.57 0.63
N GLY A 20 27.35 -8.29 0.98
CA GLY A 20 27.35 -7.19 0.02
C GLY A 20 25.95 -6.82 -0.54
N VAL A 21 24.87 -7.35 0.02
CA VAL A 21 23.50 -6.96 -0.32
C VAL A 21 22.99 -5.91 0.66
N ASN A 22 22.70 -4.73 0.16
CA ASN A 22 22.09 -3.63 0.90
C ASN A 22 20.70 -3.35 0.35
N VAL A 23 19.74 -3.17 1.24
CA VAL A 23 18.35 -2.84 0.92
C VAL A 23 18.07 -1.40 1.33
N VAL A 24 17.43 -0.63 0.46
CA VAL A 24 17.03 0.76 0.74
C VAL A 24 15.56 0.95 0.46
N ALA A 25 14.87 1.63 1.38
CA ALA A 25 13.48 2.04 1.22
C ALA A 25 13.40 3.53 0.83
N LEU A 26 12.69 3.84 -0.27
CA LEU A 26 12.47 5.18 -0.79
C LEU A 26 10.98 5.51 -0.85
N TYR A 27 10.48 6.31 0.08
CA TYR A 27 9.06 6.65 0.18
C TYR A 27 8.83 8.10 0.61
N GLY A 28 7.65 8.62 0.36
CA GLY A 28 7.25 9.97 0.75
C GLY A 28 7.13 10.13 2.27
N GLY A 29 7.42 11.34 2.76
CA GLY A 29 7.37 11.67 4.18
C GLY A 29 8.64 11.37 4.98
N GLN A 30 9.59 10.62 4.43
CA GLN A 30 10.93 10.48 4.99
C GLN A 30 11.83 11.64 4.53
N ARG A 31 12.75 12.07 5.38
CA ARG A 31 13.74 13.11 5.06
C ARG A 31 14.61 12.68 3.89
N TYR A 32 14.82 13.60 2.96
CA TYR A 32 15.54 13.34 1.71
C TYR A 32 17.02 13.01 1.93
N ASP A 33 17.66 13.68 2.89
CA ASP A 33 19.08 13.48 3.24
C ASP A 33 19.37 12.06 3.77
N VAL A 34 18.40 11.44 4.44
CA VAL A 34 18.50 10.04 4.88
C VAL A 34 18.52 9.09 3.68
N GLN A 35 17.62 9.30 2.73
CA GLN A 35 17.55 8.51 1.50
C GLN A 35 18.81 8.69 0.64
N LEU A 36 19.31 9.91 0.50
CA LEU A 36 20.55 10.18 -0.24
C LEU A 36 21.76 9.46 0.37
N ARG A 37 21.89 9.45 1.69
CA ARG A 37 22.96 8.72 2.36
C ARG A 37 22.89 7.23 2.09
N ALA A 38 21.69 6.65 2.14
CA ALA A 38 21.47 5.25 1.86
C ALA A 38 21.79 4.90 0.39
N LEU A 39 21.37 5.72 -0.56
CA LEU A 39 21.66 5.53 -1.98
C LEU A 39 23.17 5.60 -2.30
N ARG A 40 23.93 6.45 -1.61
CA ARG A 40 25.38 6.54 -1.76
C ARG A 40 26.14 5.27 -1.37
N GLN A 41 25.51 4.39 -0.59
CA GLN A 41 26.09 3.08 -0.23
C GLN A 41 25.99 2.05 -1.35
N GLY A 42 25.37 2.39 -2.48
CA GLY A 42 25.22 1.50 -3.62
C GLY A 42 24.34 0.29 -3.32
N PRO A 43 23.04 0.49 -3.01
CA PRO A 43 22.15 -0.63 -2.68
C PRO A 43 21.91 -1.53 -3.89
N GLN A 44 21.81 -2.84 -3.64
CA GLN A 44 21.45 -3.85 -4.63
C GLN A 44 19.94 -4.01 -4.76
N ILE A 45 19.21 -3.70 -3.68
CA ILE A 45 17.75 -3.77 -3.66
C ILE A 45 17.21 -2.40 -3.25
N VAL A 46 16.35 -1.86 -4.09
CA VAL A 46 15.65 -0.60 -3.81
C VAL A 46 14.14 -0.88 -3.79
N VAL A 47 13.52 -0.62 -2.67
CA VAL A 47 12.06 -0.71 -2.49
C VAL A 47 11.51 0.70 -2.39
N GLY A 48 10.47 1.04 -3.13
CA GLY A 48 9.98 2.40 -3.06
C GLY A 48 8.56 2.61 -3.56
N THR A 49 8.01 3.75 -3.18
CA THR A 49 6.74 4.23 -3.75
C THR A 49 6.99 4.95 -5.07
N PRO A 50 6.11 4.80 -6.09
CA PRO A 50 6.36 5.31 -7.43
C PRO A 50 6.75 6.79 -7.50
N GLY A 51 6.01 7.67 -6.86
CA GLY A 51 6.30 9.11 -6.90
C GLY A 51 7.66 9.49 -6.30
N ARG A 52 8.12 8.82 -5.23
CA ARG A 52 9.44 9.08 -4.64
C ARG A 52 10.58 8.51 -5.48
N LEU A 53 10.38 7.33 -6.07
CA LEU A 53 11.34 6.76 -7.02
C LEU A 53 11.52 7.68 -8.23
N LEU A 54 10.41 8.17 -8.79
CA LEU A 54 10.45 9.10 -9.92
C LEU A 54 11.13 10.44 -9.58
N ASP A 55 10.93 10.96 -8.35
CA ASP A 55 11.65 12.16 -7.89
C ASP A 55 13.16 11.93 -7.83
N HIS A 56 13.62 10.79 -7.30
CA HIS A 56 15.04 10.44 -7.29
C HIS A 56 15.62 10.23 -8.70
N LEU A 57 14.86 9.63 -9.64
CA LEU A 57 15.26 9.48 -11.03
C LEU A 57 15.41 10.84 -11.71
N LYS A 58 14.43 11.74 -11.57
CA LYS A 58 14.47 13.11 -12.12
C LYS A 58 15.65 13.93 -11.61
N ARG A 59 16.06 13.69 -10.36
CA ARG A 59 17.22 14.36 -9.75
C ARG A 59 18.55 13.68 -10.04
N GLY A 60 18.54 12.54 -10.75
CA GLY A 60 19.76 11.77 -11.02
C GLY A 60 20.41 11.14 -9.78
N THR A 61 19.67 11.02 -8.68
CA THR A 61 20.16 10.42 -7.42
C THR A 61 19.88 8.92 -7.32
N LEU A 62 19.05 8.40 -8.20
CA LEU A 62 18.82 6.97 -8.43
C LEU A 62 19.14 6.66 -9.89
N ASP A 63 19.99 5.66 -10.12
CA ASP A 63 20.36 5.17 -11.43
C ASP A 63 19.85 3.73 -11.62
N LEU A 64 19.00 3.53 -12.63
CA LEU A 64 18.45 2.21 -12.99
C LEU A 64 19.11 1.61 -14.23
N SER A 65 20.19 2.20 -14.74
CA SER A 65 20.85 1.76 -15.99
C SER A 65 21.39 0.32 -15.95
N LYS A 66 21.59 -0.23 -14.75
CA LYS A 66 22.07 -1.60 -14.54
C LYS A 66 21.01 -2.48 -13.86
N LEU A 67 19.75 -2.08 -13.91
CA LEU A 67 18.67 -2.85 -13.28
C LEU A 67 18.52 -4.20 -13.98
N SER A 68 18.58 -5.30 -13.22
CA SER A 68 18.40 -6.67 -13.70
C SER A 68 17.01 -7.25 -13.41
N GLY A 69 16.31 -6.70 -12.44
CA GLY A 69 14.96 -7.14 -12.08
C GLY A 69 14.09 -6.00 -11.58
N LEU A 70 12.84 -5.98 -12.02
CA LEU A 70 11.80 -5.07 -11.57
C LEU A 70 10.63 -5.87 -11.02
N VAL A 71 10.13 -5.50 -9.86
CA VAL A 71 8.91 -6.05 -9.29
C VAL A 71 7.90 -4.91 -9.10
N LEU A 72 6.72 -5.08 -9.67
CA LEU A 72 5.55 -4.26 -9.41
C LEU A 72 4.62 -5.05 -8.50
N ASP A 73 4.50 -4.64 -7.26
CA ASP A 73 3.63 -5.27 -6.27
C ASP A 73 2.42 -4.39 -6.00
N GLU A 74 1.26 -5.01 -5.71
CA GLU A 74 -0.01 -4.32 -5.49
C GLU A 74 -0.37 -3.35 -6.65
N ALA A 75 -0.26 -3.83 -7.90
CA ALA A 75 -0.43 -2.97 -9.08
C ALA A 75 -1.83 -2.32 -9.16
N ASP A 76 -2.87 -3.01 -8.74
CA ASP A 76 -4.23 -2.47 -8.68
C ASP A 76 -4.39 -1.40 -7.58
N GLU A 77 -3.68 -1.49 -6.47
CA GLU A 77 -3.65 -0.43 -5.47
C GLU A 77 -2.89 0.81 -5.99
N MET A 78 -1.79 0.61 -6.70
CA MET A 78 -1.09 1.72 -7.36
C MET A 78 -1.99 2.44 -8.37
N LEU A 79 -2.83 1.68 -9.10
CA LEU A 79 -3.84 2.26 -9.99
C LEU A 79 -4.89 3.10 -9.23
N ARG A 80 -5.43 2.57 -8.14
CA ARG A 80 -6.40 3.28 -7.29
C ARG A 80 -5.83 4.57 -6.70
N MET A 81 -4.55 4.57 -6.37
CA MET A 81 -3.84 5.73 -5.83
C MET A 81 -3.39 6.74 -6.90
N GLY A 82 -3.62 6.46 -8.17
CA GLY A 82 -3.24 7.35 -9.28
C GLY A 82 -1.78 7.29 -9.68
N PHE A 83 -1.02 6.25 -9.29
CA PHE A 83 0.42 6.13 -9.57
C PHE A 83 0.74 5.48 -10.93
N ILE A 84 -0.25 5.16 -11.74
CA ILE A 84 -0.02 4.43 -13.01
C ILE A 84 0.87 5.20 -13.97
N GLU A 85 0.71 6.50 -14.10
CA GLU A 85 1.54 7.32 -14.97
C GLU A 85 2.99 7.39 -14.48
N ASP A 86 3.18 7.47 -13.15
CA ASP A 86 4.51 7.41 -12.53
C ASP A 86 5.19 6.06 -12.81
N VAL A 87 4.45 4.96 -12.67
CA VAL A 87 4.94 3.60 -12.97
C VAL A 87 5.33 3.48 -14.44
N GLU A 88 4.48 3.90 -15.38
CA GLU A 88 4.79 3.89 -16.81
C GLU A 88 6.04 4.74 -17.13
N THR A 89 6.19 5.89 -16.49
CA THR A 89 7.35 6.77 -16.65
C THR A 89 8.63 6.14 -16.13
N ILE A 90 8.58 5.43 -15.00
CA ILE A 90 9.72 4.70 -14.46
C ILE A 90 10.09 3.55 -15.40
N MET A 91 9.12 2.73 -15.81
CA MET A 91 9.37 1.58 -16.68
C MET A 91 9.97 1.97 -18.03
N ALA A 92 9.58 3.12 -18.57
CA ALA A 92 10.12 3.64 -19.82
C ALA A 92 11.61 4.06 -19.75
N GLN A 93 12.17 4.21 -18.54
CA GLN A 93 13.57 4.57 -18.32
C GLN A 93 14.46 3.36 -18.03
N ILE A 94 13.88 2.17 -17.86
CA ILE A 94 14.63 0.95 -17.55
C ILE A 94 15.17 0.35 -18.86
N PRO A 95 16.47 0.00 -18.94
CA PRO A 95 17.03 -0.59 -20.14
C PRO A 95 16.46 -1.97 -20.43
N GLU A 96 16.50 -2.39 -21.68
CA GLU A 96 16.11 -3.74 -22.09
C GLU A 96 16.98 -4.81 -21.43
N GLY A 97 16.45 -6.03 -21.30
CA GLY A 97 17.18 -7.17 -20.75
C GLY A 97 16.96 -7.42 -19.26
N HIS A 98 16.16 -6.60 -18.59
CA HIS A 98 15.74 -6.89 -17.20
C HIS A 98 14.55 -7.85 -17.18
N GLN A 99 14.39 -8.57 -16.07
CA GLN A 99 13.19 -9.35 -15.79
C GLN A 99 12.14 -8.48 -15.07
N THR A 100 10.91 -8.54 -15.52
CA THR A 100 9.78 -7.87 -14.83
C THR A 100 8.82 -8.90 -14.25
N ALA A 101 8.45 -8.72 -12.99
CA ALA A 101 7.37 -9.43 -12.33
C ALA A 101 6.29 -8.44 -11.88
N LEU A 102 5.02 -8.77 -12.13
CA LEU A 102 3.88 -7.95 -11.72
C LEU A 102 2.93 -8.78 -10.88
N PHE A 103 2.62 -8.29 -9.69
CA PHE A 103 1.68 -8.89 -8.75
C PHE A 103 0.50 -7.97 -8.53
N SER A 104 -0.70 -8.53 -8.60
CA SER A 104 -1.95 -7.78 -8.44
C SER A 104 -3.08 -8.72 -8.03
N ALA A 105 -3.95 -8.29 -7.12
CA ALA A 105 -5.13 -9.06 -6.74
C ALA A 105 -6.19 -9.04 -7.84
N THR A 106 -6.27 -7.95 -8.60
CA THR A 106 -7.17 -7.77 -9.73
C THR A 106 -6.40 -7.38 -11.00
N MET A 107 -6.98 -7.63 -12.18
CA MET A 107 -6.33 -7.34 -13.46
C MET A 107 -7.22 -6.45 -14.34
N PRO A 108 -7.46 -5.19 -13.95
CA PRO A 108 -8.23 -4.25 -14.76
C PRO A 108 -7.49 -3.89 -16.05
N GLU A 109 -8.18 -3.33 -17.03
CA GLU A 109 -7.62 -3.04 -18.35
C GLU A 109 -6.40 -2.11 -18.31
N ALA A 110 -6.36 -1.17 -17.39
CA ALA A 110 -5.20 -0.29 -17.21
C ALA A 110 -3.92 -1.07 -16.85
N ILE A 111 -4.02 -2.10 -16.01
CA ILE A 111 -2.89 -2.96 -15.65
C ILE A 111 -2.53 -3.88 -16.83
N ARG A 112 -3.53 -4.43 -17.54
CA ARG A 112 -3.26 -5.21 -18.76
C ARG A 112 -2.52 -4.41 -19.83
N ARG A 113 -2.81 -3.10 -19.95
CA ARG A 113 -2.09 -2.21 -20.85
C ARG A 113 -0.61 -2.11 -20.50
N ILE A 114 -0.28 -2.01 -19.19
CA ILE A 114 1.09 -2.00 -18.72
C ILE A 114 1.79 -3.31 -19.08
N THR A 115 1.16 -4.46 -18.80
CA THR A 115 1.76 -5.75 -19.13
C THR A 115 2.04 -5.89 -20.63
N ARG A 116 1.09 -5.52 -21.49
CA ARG A 116 1.28 -5.58 -22.94
C ARG A 116 2.38 -4.64 -23.46
N ARG A 117 2.55 -3.49 -22.83
CA ARG A 117 3.51 -2.48 -23.26
C ARG A 117 4.94 -2.75 -22.80
N PHE A 118 5.10 -3.23 -21.57
CA PHE A 118 6.41 -3.27 -20.90
C PHE A 118 6.91 -4.69 -20.58
N MET A 119 6.08 -5.70 -20.69
CA MET A 119 6.48 -7.08 -20.46
C MET A 119 6.51 -7.85 -21.78
N LYS A 120 7.61 -8.57 -22.01
CA LYS A 120 7.79 -9.37 -23.21
C LYS A 120 7.34 -10.81 -22.93
N GLU A 121 6.29 -11.26 -23.61
CA GLU A 121 5.74 -12.62 -23.48
C GLU A 121 5.57 -13.08 -22.02
N PRO A 122 4.87 -12.30 -21.16
CA PRO A 122 4.77 -12.63 -19.76
C PRO A 122 4.01 -13.96 -19.56
N GLN A 123 4.50 -14.79 -18.66
CA GLN A 123 3.76 -15.95 -18.17
C GLN A 123 2.74 -15.48 -17.12
N GLU A 124 1.46 -15.81 -17.34
CA GLU A 124 0.41 -15.52 -16.38
C GLU A 124 0.25 -16.71 -15.43
N VAL A 125 0.46 -16.47 -14.14
CA VAL A 125 0.14 -17.41 -13.07
C VAL A 125 -1.09 -16.92 -12.34
N ARG A 126 -2.20 -17.63 -12.49
CA ARG A 126 -3.47 -17.27 -11.87
C ARG A 126 -3.85 -18.25 -10.77
N ILE A 127 -3.92 -17.74 -9.55
CA ILE A 127 -4.45 -18.51 -8.43
C ILE A 127 -5.98 -18.41 -8.49
N GLN A 128 -6.62 -19.51 -8.85
CA GLN A 128 -8.08 -19.59 -8.75
C GLN A 128 -8.42 -19.85 -7.29
N SER A 129 -9.13 -18.93 -6.64
CA SER A 129 -9.76 -19.22 -5.37
C SER A 129 -10.69 -20.40 -5.59
N SER A 130 -10.46 -21.52 -4.90
CA SER A 130 -11.44 -22.59 -4.87
C SER A 130 -12.74 -22.01 -4.34
N VAL A 131 -13.82 -22.16 -5.12
CA VAL A 131 -15.17 -21.61 -4.85
C VAL A 131 -15.74 -22.06 -3.49
N THR A 132 -15.08 -22.99 -2.81
CA THR A 132 -15.49 -23.60 -1.56
C THR A 132 -15.21 -22.75 -0.30
N THR A 133 -14.44 -21.68 -0.39
CA THR A 133 -14.23 -20.76 0.73
C THR A 133 -14.74 -19.37 0.37
N ARG A 134 -16.07 -19.24 0.21
CA ARG A 134 -16.66 -17.90 0.41
C ARG A 134 -16.43 -17.56 1.86
N PRO A 135 -15.75 -16.45 2.18
CA PRO A 135 -15.69 -16.01 3.58
C PRO A 135 -17.14 -15.89 4.06
N ASP A 136 -17.39 -16.40 5.25
CA ASP A 136 -18.70 -16.29 5.92
C ASP A 136 -18.89 -14.82 6.33
N ILE A 137 -19.10 -13.97 5.33
CA ILE A 137 -19.30 -12.52 5.49
C ILE A 137 -20.72 -12.21 5.08
N SER A 138 -21.58 -11.94 6.02
CA SER A 138 -22.88 -11.35 5.75
C SER A 138 -22.74 -9.85 5.54
N GLN A 139 -23.41 -9.32 4.52
CA GLN A 139 -23.40 -7.90 4.21
C GLN A 139 -24.80 -7.33 4.29
N SER A 140 -24.95 -6.21 5.02
CA SER A 140 -26.20 -5.49 5.13
C SER A 140 -25.96 -3.99 4.96
N TYR A 141 -27.00 -3.26 4.62
CA TYR A 141 -26.98 -1.81 4.61
C TYR A 141 -28.19 -1.28 5.39
N TRP A 142 -28.04 -0.11 5.97
CA TRP A 142 -29.08 0.54 6.74
C TRP A 142 -29.34 1.94 6.23
N THR A 143 -30.60 2.22 5.84
CA THR A 143 -31.02 3.57 5.43
C THR A 143 -31.50 4.31 6.67
N VAL A 144 -30.81 5.40 6.99
CA VAL A 144 -31.10 6.21 8.18
C VAL A 144 -31.80 7.49 7.75
N TRP A 145 -33.05 7.69 8.19
CA TRP A 145 -33.87 8.85 7.92
C TRP A 145 -34.09 9.64 9.20
N GLY A 146 -33.87 10.97 9.14
CA GLY A 146 -34.18 11.87 10.27
C GLY A 146 -33.36 11.65 11.54
N MET A 147 -32.45 10.68 11.57
CA MET A 147 -31.58 10.35 12.69
C MET A 147 -30.13 10.69 12.34
N ARG A 148 -29.39 11.15 13.32
CA ARG A 148 -27.94 11.36 13.13
C ARG A 148 -27.24 10.01 12.98
N LYS A 149 -26.29 9.90 12.06
CA LYS A 149 -25.59 8.64 11.77
C LYS A 149 -24.89 8.04 12.99
N ASN A 150 -24.36 8.89 13.89
CA ASN A 150 -23.69 8.42 15.10
C ASN A 150 -24.70 7.80 16.09
N GLU A 151 -25.91 8.34 16.19
CA GLU A 151 -26.97 7.74 17.02
C GLU A 151 -27.40 6.38 16.46
N ALA A 152 -27.54 6.29 15.14
CA ALA A 152 -27.85 5.01 14.47
C ALA A 152 -26.75 3.98 14.68
N LEU A 153 -25.48 4.39 14.60
CA LEU A 153 -24.34 3.51 14.87
C LEU A 153 -24.37 2.98 16.30
N VAL A 154 -24.58 3.83 17.30
CA VAL A 154 -24.66 3.40 18.71
C VAL A 154 -25.78 2.38 18.89
N ARG A 155 -26.99 2.64 18.35
CA ARG A 155 -28.10 1.69 18.43
C ARG A 155 -27.84 0.37 17.70
N PHE A 156 -27.09 0.41 16.60
CA PHE A 156 -26.67 -0.78 15.91
C PHE A 156 -25.74 -1.62 16.79
N LEU A 157 -24.74 -0.98 17.42
CA LEU A 157 -23.80 -1.65 18.30
C LEU A 157 -24.45 -2.20 19.59
N GLU A 158 -25.54 -1.54 20.05
CA GLU A 158 -26.33 -2.05 21.19
C GLU A 158 -27.16 -3.30 20.84
N ALA A 159 -27.54 -3.44 19.57
CA ALA A 159 -28.41 -4.53 19.11
C ALA A 159 -27.64 -5.76 18.63
N GLU A 160 -26.39 -5.61 18.22
CA GLU A 160 -25.55 -6.66 17.65
C GLU A 160 -24.58 -7.19 18.72
N ASP A 161 -24.40 -8.49 18.73
CA ASP A 161 -23.38 -9.16 19.54
C ASP A 161 -22.07 -9.23 18.74
N PHE A 162 -21.03 -8.56 19.21
CA PHE A 162 -19.73 -8.52 18.52
C PHE A 162 -18.57 -8.42 19.52
N ASP A 163 -17.46 -9.08 19.22
CA ASP A 163 -16.23 -9.02 20.00
C ASP A 163 -15.43 -7.74 19.71
N ALA A 164 -15.37 -7.33 18.44
CA ALA A 164 -14.66 -6.16 17.98
C ALA A 164 -15.29 -5.57 16.72
N ALA A 165 -15.19 -4.25 16.54
CA ALA A 165 -15.71 -3.56 15.37
C ALA A 165 -14.67 -2.60 14.79
N ILE A 166 -14.60 -2.50 13.46
CA ILE A 166 -13.83 -1.48 12.74
C ILE A 166 -14.80 -0.60 11.98
N ILE A 167 -14.76 0.71 12.25
CA ILE A 167 -15.66 1.69 11.67
C ILE A 167 -14.87 2.58 10.71
N PHE A 168 -15.17 2.48 9.42
CA PHE A 168 -14.56 3.31 8.38
C PHE A 168 -15.37 4.58 8.16
N VAL A 169 -14.69 5.72 8.19
CA VAL A 169 -15.30 7.04 7.94
C VAL A 169 -14.53 7.80 6.87
N ARG A 170 -15.16 8.80 6.27
CA ARG A 170 -14.60 9.49 5.10
C ARG A 170 -13.49 10.47 5.43
N THR A 171 -13.50 11.09 6.59
CA THR A 171 -12.58 12.19 6.96
C THR A 171 -11.90 11.94 8.30
N LYS A 172 -10.73 12.57 8.50
CA LYS A 172 -10.02 12.53 9.78
C LYS A 172 -10.86 13.07 10.93
N ASN A 173 -11.58 14.17 10.72
CA ASN A 173 -12.45 14.75 11.74
C ASN A 173 -13.57 13.79 12.12
N ALA A 174 -14.18 13.11 11.15
CA ALA A 174 -15.20 12.12 11.43
C ALA A 174 -14.68 10.94 12.28
N THR A 175 -13.38 10.57 12.19
CA THR A 175 -12.83 9.54 13.09
C THR A 175 -12.86 9.99 14.57
N LEU A 176 -12.57 11.25 14.83
CA LEU A 176 -12.60 11.82 16.17
C LEU A 176 -14.05 11.93 16.68
N GLU A 177 -14.94 12.47 15.88
CA GLU A 177 -16.36 12.64 16.22
C GLU A 177 -17.05 11.31 16.55
N VAL A 178 -16.76 10.27 15.75
CA VAL A 178 -17.32 8.93 15.99
C VAL A 178 -16.72 8.31 17.25
N ALA A 179 -15.40 8.41 17.45
CA ALA A 179 -14.75 7.87 18.65
C ALA A 179 -15.31 8.54 19.91
N GLU A 180 -15.43 9.87 19.95
CA GLU A 180 -16.03 10.61 21.07
C GLU A 180 -17.51 10.24 21.31
N ALA A 181 -18.29 10.02 20.24
CA ALA A 181 -19.68 9.61 20.37
C ALA A 181 -19.78 8.20 21.00
N LEU A 182 -18.91 7.28 20.60
CA LEU A 182 -18.84 5.93 21.16
C LEU A 182 -18.38 5.92 22.63
N GLU A 183 -17.35 6.69 22.97
CA GLU A 183 -16.88 6.84 24.35
C GLU A 183 -17.98 7.40 25.28
N ARG A 184 -18.72 8.42 24.81
CA ARG A 184 -19.88 8.95 25.55
C ARG A 184 -21.00 7.93 25.76
N SER A 185 -21.10 6.94 24.88
CA SER A 185 -22.06 5.85 24.97
C SER A 185 -21.50 4.63 25.73
N GLY A 186 -20.31 4.74 26.32
CA GLY A 186 -19.72 3.70 27.17
C GLY A 186 -18.87 2.65 26.42
N TYR A 187 -18.63 2.84 25.12
CA TYR A 187 -17.77 1.94 24.35
C TYR A 187 -16.31 2.36 24.46
N ASN A 188 -15.43 1.38 24.60
CA ASN A 188 -13.98 1.61 24.51
C ASN A 188 -13.60 1.74 23.03
N SER A 189 -13.23 2.93 22.58
CA SER A 189 -12.96 3.22 21.18
C SER A 189 -11.65 4.00 20.99
N ALA A 190 -11.06 3.88 19.81
CA ALA A 190 -9.87 4.66 19.45
C ALA A 190 -9.96 5.16 18.00
N ALA A 191 -9.67 6.44 17.80
CA ALA A 191 -9.58 7.03 16.47
C ALA A 191 -8.21 6.73 15.85
N LEU A 192 -8.22 6.03 14.69
CA LEU A 192 -7.03 5.77 13.87
C LEU A 192 -7.09 6.65 12.61
N ASN A 193 -6.10 7.51 12.43
CA ASN A 193 -5.97 8.34 11.24
C ASN A 193 -4.49 8.65 10.96
N GLY A 194 -4.19 9.20 9.77
CA GLY A 194 -2.81 9.44 9.32
C GLY A 194 -1.96 10.33 10.23
N ASP A 195 -2.55 11.13 11.11
CA ASP A 195 -1.82 11.99 12.04
C ASP A 195 -1.42 11.26 13.33
N LYS A 196 -2.10 10.15 13.64
CA LYS A 196 -1.87 9.34 14.86
C LYS A 196 -1.02 8.09 14.64
N ILE A 197 -0.94 7.57 13.42
CA ILE A 197 -0.20 6.34 13.09
C ILE A 197 1.30 6.43 13.42
N GLY A 198 1.88 7.63 13.48
CA GLY A 198 3.29 7.82 13.86
C GLY A 198 3.59 7.81 15.37
N ARG A 199 2.56 7.71 16.23
CA ARG A 199 2.71 7.75 17.70
C ARG A 199 2.26 6.49 18.43
N ALA A 200 1.68 5.53 17.73
CA ALA A 200 1.15 4.28 18.32
C ALA A 200 2.14 3.11 18.27
N SER A 201 3.38 3.33 17.85
CA SER A 201 4.45 2.33 17.84
C SER A 201 5.59 2.72 18.81
N CYS A 202 5.23 2.94 20.04
CA CYS A 202 6.18 2.96 21.17
C CYS A 202 5.62 2.09 22.29
#